data_08a115943c6c54abcce4e53fe961499f
#
_entry.id   08a115943c6c54abcce4e53fe961499f
#
_cell.length_a   1.000
_cell.length_b   1.000
_cell.length_c   1.000
_cell.angle_alpha   90.00
_cell.angle_beta   90.00
_cell.angle_gamma   90.00
#
_symmetry.space_group_name_H-M   'P 1'
#
loop_
_entity.id
_entity.type
_entity.pdbx_description
1 polymer ?
#
loop_
_entity_poly.entity_id
_entity_poly.type
_entity_poly.pdbx_seq_one_letter_code
_entity_poly.pdbx_strand_id
1 'polypeptide(L)'
;MADIGLDIASLSAYTVENPTYHKNPKSLDAKLIYSLFIPCFGTGAIVFMLMRSMARGYEYEMNKCYGCDLCDDACPVRLFNAGDKLNIIYNTWNNEDDGVPMYSCLTCSACSNACPQLVDYDSYVDMRRALVVGGPPASNIPHTVLQAVLAAEAEEERDSDFISVEDYPIDSSIGYYPGCVDYLDQEMIFSHINEGEMNLGDATTSAFTLFEEMDKEVSYLGRDFLKCCGHDQKWQGMDEVFEKLKAYNQKKIQASGIDTLVSSCAECFRTFAKDYELEGIKVMHTTEFLTENGFDMNLKAEEDVTVTYHDPCRLGRQMEIYDGPRDLVTAVDGVELVEMEHHGEDALCCGVSSMMSCNEDSRALRVQRFDEVRATGADIMLTSCPKCVSHFECLKFEGDPKHDFEILDVVSFLARQVEAKKQA
;
A
#
# COMPACT_ATOMS: atom_id res chain seq x y z
N MET A 1 20.26 11.48 -37.46
CA MET A 1 20.49 11.92 -36.09
C MET A 1 21.91 11.67 -35.58
N ALA A 2 22.66 10.85 -36.25
CA ALA A 2 24.08 10.62 -35.93
C ALA A 2 25.01 11.83 -36.23
N ASP A 3 24.56 12.77 -37.02
CA ASP A 3 25.40 13.89 -37.50
C ASP A 3 25.38 15.15 -36.64
N ILE A 4 24.63 15.17 -35.52
CA ILE A 4 24.57 16.38 -34.68
C ILE A 4 25.58 16.32 -33.52
N GLY A 5 26.29 15.21 -33.34
CA GLY A 5 27.35 15.08 -32.34
C GLY A 5 26.89 15.23 -30.87
N LEU A 6 25.59 15.21 -30.62
CA LEU A 6 25.01 15.29 -29.27
C LEU A 6 24.89 13.88 -28.70
N ASP A 7 25.89 13.50 -27.95
CA ASP A 7 25.82 12.30 -27.12
C ASP A 7 24.93 12.58 -25.90
N ILE A 8 23.70 12.05 -25.98
CA ILE A 8 22.71 12.18 -24.92
C ILE A 8 23.19 11.56 -23.58
N ALA A 9 23.99 10.50 -23.67
CA ALA A 9 24.57 9.87 -22.49
C ALA A 9 25.61 10.78 -21.82
N SER A 10 26.41 11.51 -22.59
CA SER A 10 27.40 12.44 -22.04
C SER A 10 26.79 13.64 -21.35
N LEU A 11 25.64 14.12 -21.83
CA LEU A 11 24.90 15.20 -21.17
C LEU A 11 24.25 14.72 -19.87
N SER A 12 23.77 13.49 -19.85
CA SER A 12 23.25 12.85 -18.65
C SER A 12 24.36 12.67 -17.60
N ALA A 13 25.54 12.18 -18.00
CA ALA A 13 26.71 12.03 -17.15
C ALA A 13 27.18 13.37 -16.59
N TYR A 14 27.21 14.43 -17.43
CA TYR A 14 27.63 15.76 -16.98
C TYR A 14 26.73 16.31 -15.86
N THR A 15 25.43 16.10 -15.93
CA THR A 15 24.52 16.54 -14.87
C THR A 15 24.66 15.74 -13.59
N VAL A 16 25.02 14.47 -13.68
CA VAL A 16 25.27 13.58 -12.55
C VAL A 16 26.59 13.89 -11.84
N GLU A 17 27.62 14.20 -12.61
CA GLU A 17 28.96 14.49 -12.08
C GLU A 17 29.10 15.91 -11.50
N ASN A 18 28.08 16.76 -11.62
CA ASN A 18 28.11 18.11 -11.07
C ASN A 18 27.66 18.11 -9.60
N PRO A 19 28.59 18.19 -8.63
CA PRO A 19 28.24 18.10 -7.21
C PRO A 19 27.38 19.27 -6.72
N THR A 20 27.42 20.41 -7.41
CA THR A 20 26.59 21.58 -7.05
C THR A 20 25.13 21.34 -7.37
N TYR A 21 24.84 20.56 -8.40
CA TYR A 21 23.47 20.21 -8.77
C TYR A 21 22.78 19.37 -7.69
N HIS A 22 23.50 18.40 -7.11
CA HIS A 22 22.96 17.54 -6.07
C HIS A 22 22.88 18.24 -4.70
N LYS A 23 23.82 19.15 -4.44
CA LYS A 23 23.87 19.88 -3.16
C LYS A 23 22.88 21.03 -3.09
N ASN A 24 22.47 21.56 -4.22
CA ASN A 24 21.55 22.68 -4.29
C ASN A 24 20.66 22.57 -5.55
N PRO A 25 19.70 21.66 -5.56
CA PRO A 25 18.80 21.49 -6.69
C PRO A 25 17.91 22.71 -6.97
N LYS A 26 17.83 23.66 -6.04
CA LYS A 26 17.23 24.99 -6.27
C LYS A 26 18.17 25.93 -7.02
N SER A 27 19.39 25.49 -7.31
CA SER A 27 20.35 26.34 -8.02
C SER A 27 19.86 26.66 -9.41
N LEU A 28 20.31 27.80 -9.89
CA LEU A 28 20.03 28.27 -11.26
C LEU A 28 20.43 27.26 -12.35
N ASP A 29 21.28 26.30 -12.01
CA ASP A 29 21.90 25.42 -12.99
C ASP A 29 20.91 24.54 -13.72
N ALA A 30 19.93 23.95 -13.02
CA ALA A 30 18.89 23.18 -13.65
C ALA A 30 17.98 24.04 -14.56
N LYS A 31 17.59 25.24 -14.06
CA LYS A 31 16.81 26.21 -14.84
C LYS A 31 17.59 26.79 -15.99
N LEU A 32 18.89 27.03 -15.79
CA LEU A 32 19.79 27.54 -16.81
C LEU A 32 20.01 26.52 -17.92
N ILE A 33 20.19 25.26 -17.59
CA ILE A 33 20.31 24.16 -18.56
C ILE A 33 19.05 24.10 -19.41
N TYR A 34 17.86 24.08 -18.81
CA TYR A 34 16.60 24.07 -19.54
C TYR A 34 16.40 25.33 -20.39
N SER A 35 16.71 26.52 -19.86
CA SER A 35 16.54 27.77 -20.60
C SER A 35 17.57 27.99 -21.72
N LEU A 36 18.76 27.44 -21.61
CA LEU A 36 19.79 27.48 -22.65
C LEU A 36 19.53 26.46 -23.76
N PHE A 37 18.98 25.31 -23.43
CA PHE A 37 18.69 24.28 -24.44
C PHE A 37 17.54 24.66 -25.36
N ILE A 38 16.51 25.33 -24.87
CA ILE A 38 15.34 25.71 -25.67
C ILE A 38 15.67 26.71 -26.79
N PRO A 39 16.39 27.82 -26.52
CA PRO A 39 16.68 28.80 -27.57
C PRO A 39 17.85 28.41 -28.48
N CYS A 40 18.81 27.63 -28.01
CA CYS A 40 20.04 27.38 -28.77
C CYS A 40 19.98 26.19 -29.73
N PHE A 41 19.07 25.25 -29.50
CA PHE A 41 19.04 23.98 -30.27
C PHE A 41 17.68 23.68 -30.93
N GLY A 42 16.72 24.59 -30.85
CA GLY A 42 15.46 24.52 -31.63
C GLY A 42 14.79 23.15 -31.54
N THR A 43 14.52 22.55 -32.69
CA THR A 43 13.85 21.23 -32.77
C THR A 43 14.64 20.08 -32.10
N GLY A 44 15.98 20.16 -32.05
CA GLY A 44 16.82 19.16 -31.42
C GLY A 44 16.62 19.13 -29.90
N ALA A 45 16.49 20.30 -29.27
CA ALA A 45 16.24 20.40 -27.83
C ALA A 45 14.82 19.91 -27.46
N ILE A 46 13.84 20.20 -28.32
CA ILE A 46 12.47 19.69 -28.11
C ILE A 46 12.44 18.17 -28.24
N VAL A 47 13.11 17.60 -29.24
CA VAL A 47 13.22 16.14 -29.41
C VAL A 47 13.96 15.51 -28.24
N PHE A 48 15.03 16.12 -27.75
CA PHE A 48 15.76 15.65 -26.57
C PHE A 48 14.88 15.68 -25.30
N MET A 49 14.15 16.76 -25.07
CA MET A 49 13.22 16.87 -23.97
C MET A 49 12.09 15.83 -24.06
N LEU A 50 11.52 15.64 -25.25
CA LEU A 50 10.48 14.64 -25.49
C LEU A 50 10.99 13.21 -25.27
N MET A 51 12.14 12.87 -25.87
CA MET A 51 12.75 11.55 -25.68
C MET A 51 13.12 11.28 -24.23
N ARG A 52 13.59 12.29 -23.54
CA ARG A 52 13.94 12.19 -22.14
C ARG A 52 12.70 12.07 -21.24
N SER A 53 11.67 12.84 -21.51
CA SER A 53 10.38 12.74 -20.86
C SER A 53 9.78 11.34 -21.01
N MET A 54 9.80 10.82 -22.23
CA MET A 54 9.32 9.46 -22.53
C MET A 54 10.20 8.39 -21.89
N ALA A 55 11.51 8.61 -21.80
CA ALA A 55 12.42 7.61 -21.25
C ALA A 55 12.47 7.58 -19.71
N ARG A 56 11.99 8.61 -19.01
CA ARG A 56 12.25 8.78 -17.56
C ARG A 56 11.10 9.31 -16.75
N GLY A 57 9.88 8.95 -17.10
CA GLY A 57 8.73 9.22 -16.25
C GLY A 57 8.14 10.61 -16.42
N TYR A 58 8.07 11.11 -17.64
CA TYR A 58 7.24 12.28 -17.95
C TYR A 58 5.79 12.06 -17.52
N GLU A 59 5.31 10.85 -17.70
CA GLU A 59 3.99 10.39 -17.25
C GLU A 59 3.80 10.46 -15.73
N TYR A 60 4.91 10.42 -14.96
CA TYR A 60 4.90 10.54 -13.49
C TYR A 60 5.26 11.96 -13.02
N GLU A 61 5.28 12.91 -13.93
CA GLU A 61 5.52 14.33 -13.64
C GLU A 61 6.88 14.67 -13.01
N MET A 62 7.83 13.74 -13.07
CA MET A 62 9.18 13.90 -12.48
C MET A 62 9.90 15.15 -13.00
N ASN A 63 9.60 15.58 -14.22
CA ASN A 63 10.14 16.79 -14.83
C ASN A 63 9.66 18.10 -14.16
N LYS A 64 8.63 18.05 -13.33
CA LYS A 64 8.13 19.19 -12.56
C LYS A 64 8.95 19.46 -11.29
N CYS A 65 9.77 18.51 -10.86
CA CYS A 65 10.59 18.65 -9.66
C CYS A 65 11.55 19.84 -9.80
N TYR A 66 11.51 20.76 -8.82
CA TYR A 66 12.42 21.90 -8.74
C TYR A 66 13.36 21.84 -7.52
N GLY A 67 13.38 20.71 -6.80
CA GLY A 67 14.30 20.45 -5.71
C GLY A 67 14.04 21.26 -4.45
N CYS A 68 12.82 21.21 -3.93
CA CYS A 68 12.46 21.88 -2.67
C CYS A 68 12.78 21.05 -1.42
N ASP A 69 13.11 19.78 -1.59
CA ASP A 69 13.49 18.79 -0.57
C ASP A 69 12.37 18.39 0.44
N LEU A 70 11.13 18.85 0.25
CA LEU A 70 10.00 18.47 1.11
C LEU A 70 9.72 16.96 1.10
N CYS A 71 10.05 16.28 0.02
CA CYS A 71 9.93 14.83 -0.07
C CYS A 71 10.95 14.09 0.81
N ASP A 72 12.11 14.69 1.07
CA ASP A 72 13.10 14.13 1.99
C ASP A 72 12.60 14.19 3.44
N ASP A 73 11.99 15.32 3.83
CA ASP A 73 11.43 15.49 5.17
C ASP A 73 10.21 14.62 5.42
N ALA A 74 9.41 14.36 4.38
CA ALA A 74 8.21 13.54 4.48
C ALA A 74 8.49 12.02 4.39
N CYS A 75 9.68 11.61 3.97
CA CYS A 75 9.97 10.21 3.72
C CYS A 75 10.24 9.43 5.02
N PRO A 76 9.40 8.45 5.40
CA PRO A 76 9.58 7.73 6.66
C PRO A 76 10.90 6.93 6.71
N VAL A 77 11.42 6.48 5.58
CA VAL A 77 12.71 5.77 5.51
C VAL A 77 13.87 6.71 5.85
N ARG A 78 13.73 8.00 5.56
CA ARG A 78 14.77 9.01 5.84
C ARG A 78 14.91 9.38 7.30
N LEU A 79 13.86 9.18 8.07
CA LEU A 79 13.91 9.40 9.52
C LEU A 79 14.96 8.52 10.19
N PHE A 80 15.24 7.35 9.64
CA PHE A 80 16.13 6.35 10.21
C PHE A 80 17.43 6.17 9.42
N ASN A 81 17.47 6.58 8.17
CA ASN A 81 18.62 6.42 7.30
C ASN A 81 19.05 7.74 6.66
N ALA A 82 19.70 8.59 7.45
CA ALA A 82 20.15 9.92 7.03
C ALA A 82 21.21 9.91 5.90
N GLY A 83 21.78 8.75 5.57
CA GLY A 83 22.76 8.59 4.50
C GLY A 83 22.16 8.60 3.09
N ASP A 84 20.91 8.19 2.97
CA ASP A 84 20.22 7.99 1.69
C ASP A 84 19.22 9.10 1.45
N LYS A 85 19.57 10.14 0.77
CA LYS A 85 18.62 11.20 0.44
C LYS A 85 17.76 10.83 -0.75
N LEU A 86 16.44 11.04 -0.61
CA LEU A 86 15.47 10.87 -1.67
C LEU A 86 15.61 12.00 -2.70
N ASN A 87 16.69 12.07 -3.40
CA ASN A 87 16.87 13.10 -4.39
C ASN A 87 16.13 12.73 -5.67
N ILE A 88 14.89 13.21 -5.82
CA ILE A 88 14.07 12.95 -7.00
C ILE A 88 14.79 13.40 -8.28
N ILE A 89 15.44 14.56 -8.24
CA ILE A 89 16.22 15.06 -9.39
C ILE A 89 17.34 14.08 -9.70
N TYR A 90 18.09 13.66 -8.70
CA TYR A 90 19.17 12.69 -8.88
C TYR A 90 18.64 11.38 -9.47
N ASN A 91 17.62 10.81 -8.87
CA ASN A 91 17.03 9.55 -9.34
C ASN A 91 16.45 9.65 -10.76
N THR A 92 15.94 10.83 -11.14
CA THR A 92 15.41 11.06 -12.49
C THR A 92 16.53 11.18 -13.53
N TRP A 93 17.64 11.84 -13.18
CA TRP A 93 18.72 12.16 -14.12
C TRP A 93 19.81 11.10 -14.12
N ASN A 94 20.06 10.49 -12.99
CA ASN A 94 20.99 9.38 -12.88
C ASN A 94 20.27 8.10 -13.30
N ASN A 95 20.75 7.47 -14.36
CA ASN A 95 20.22 6.20 -14.82
C ASN A 95 20.86 5.02 -14.08
N GLU A 96 21.71 5.31 -13.13
CA GLU A 96 22.33 4.29 -12.29
C GLU A 96 21.32 3.85 -11.24
N ASP A 97 21.05 2.59 -11.27
CA ASP A 97 20.29 1.89 -10.27
C ASP A 97 21.28 1.04 -9.47
N ASP A 98 21.69 1.56 -8.33
CA ASP A 98 22.49 0.79 -7.38
C ASP A 98 21.61 -0.18 -6.56
N GLY A 99 20.29 -0.16 -6.79
CA GLY A 99 19.31 -1.05 -6.19
C GLY A 99 18.91 -0.68 -4.78
N VAL A 100 19.73 0.05 -4.05
CA VAL A 100 19.51 0.31 -2.61
C VAL A 100 18.43 1.34 -2.35
N PRO A 101 18.47 2.56 -2.89
CA PRO A 101 17.43 3.56 -2.62
C PRO A 101 16.07 3.15 -3.14
N MET A 102 16.01 2.50 -4.30
CA MET A 102 14.77 2.12 -4.95
C MET A 102 14.03 1.02 -4.20
N TYR A 103 14.72 0.01 -3.71
CA TYR A 103 14.11 -1.08 -2.94
C TYR A 103 13.93 -0.74 -1.46
N SER A 104 14.57 0.30 -0.95
CA SER A 104 14.26 0.87 0.36
C SER A 104 12.96 1.69 0.36
N CYS A 105 12.51 2.15 -0.80
CA CYS A 105 11.27 2.91 -0.92
C CYS A 105 10.06 2.04 -0.54
N LEU A 106 9.22 2.55 0.36
CA LEU A 106 8.00 1.89 0.81
C LEU A 106 6.82 2.07 -0.17
N THR A 107 6.99 2.87 -1.22
CA THR A 107 5.90 3.25 -2.13
C THR A 107 4.64 3.72 -1.39
N CYS A 108 4.82 4.41 -0.28
CA CYS A 108 3.75 4.82 0.65
C CYS A 108 3.13 6.17 0.30
N SER A 109 3.57 6.82 -0.78
CA SER A 109 3.11 8.11 -1.32
C SER A 109 3.29 9.33 -0.40
N ALA A 110 3.98 9.22 0.74
CA ALA A 110 4.22 10.37 1.63
C ALA A 110 4.98 11.49 0.91
N CYS A 111 6.00 11.14 0.13
CA CYS A 111 6.76 12.12 -0.66
C CYS A 111 5.95 12.72 -1.82
N SER A 112 5.10 11.94 -2.47
CA SER A 112 4.20 12.42 -3.53
C SER A 112 3.15 13.37 -2.97
N ASN A 113 2.61 13.05 -1.80
CA ASN A 113 1.62 13.87 -1.09
C ASN A 113 2.21 15.21 -0.61
N ALA A 114 3.41 15.20 -0.06
CA ALA A 114 4.12 16.41 0.37
C ALA A 114 4.63 17.27 -0.81
N CYS A 115 4.59 16.76 -2.03
CA CYS A 115 5.15 17.44 -3.19
C CYS A 115 4.21 18.52 -3.74
N PRO A 116 4.60 19.83 -3.71
CA PRO A 116 3.76 20.91 -4.22
C PRO A 116 3.59 20.87 -5.75
N GLN A 117 4.34 20.03 -6.44
CA GLN A 117 4.23 19.79 -7.88
C GLN A 117 3.52 18.47 -8.21
N LEU A 118 3.02 17.76 -7.19
CA LEU A 118 2.32 16.49 -7.35
C LEU A 118 3.10 15.48 -8.19
N VAL A 119 4.41 15.37 -7.93
CA VAL A 119 5.26 14.36 -8.58
C VAL A 119 4.87 12.98 -8.06
N ASP A 120 4.51 12.10 -8.97
CA ASP A 120 4.16 10.71 -8.66
C ASP A 120 5.43 9.85 -8.56
N TYR A 121 6.13 9.98 -7.43
CA TYR A 121 7.40 9.32 -7.22
C TYR A 121 7.29 7.82 -6.98
N ASP A 122 6.26 7.38 -6.31
CA ASP A 122 6.04 5.96 -6.03
C ASP A 122 5.73 5.16 -7.30
N SER A 123 4.92 5.66 -8.22
CA SER A 123 4.73 5.03 -9.53
C SER A 123 6.01 5.08 -10.39
N TYR A 124 6.81 6.14 -10.27
CA TYR A 124 8.12 6.18 -10.90
C TYR A 124 9.06 5.08 -10.36
N VAL A 125 9.07 4.84 -9.07
CA VAL A 125 9.84 3.76 -8.46
C VAL A 125 9.37 2.39 -8.93
N ASP A 126 8.06 2.19 -9.05
CA ASP A 126 7.46 0.96 -9.59
C ASP A 126 7.98 0.68 -11.01
N MET A 127 7.85 1.65 -11.90
CA MET A 127 8.39 1.55 -13.26
C MET A 127 9.90 1.25 -13.28
N ARG A 128 10.67 1.84 -12.36
CA ARG A 128 12.12 1.59 -12.27
C ARG A 128 12.41 0.16 -11.82
N ARG A 129 11.64 -0.38 -10.88
CA ARG A 129 11.75 -1.78 -10.41
C ARG A 129 11.48 -2.77 -11.54
N ALA A 130 10.52 -2.49 -12.41
CA ALA A 130 10.21 -3.31 -13.58
C ALA A 130 11.39 -3.42 -14.59
N LEU A 131 12.32 -2.47 -14.56
CA LEU A 131 13.52 -2.49 -15.42
C LEU A 131 14.71 -3.26 -14.81
N VAL A 132 14.59 -3.72 -13.57
CA VAL A 132 15.70 -4.43 -12.90
C VAL A 132 15.76 -5.88 -13.35
N VAL A 133 16.90 -6.26 -13.90
CA VAL A 133 17.15 -7.66 -14.29
C VAL A 133 17.39 -8.51 -13.04
N GLY A 134 16.60 -9.57 -12.89
CA GLY A 134 16.70 -10.48 -11.75
C GLY A 134 15.65 -10.25 -10.66
N GLY A 135 14.82 -9.22 -10.81
CA GLY A 135 13.73 -8.93 -9.90
C GLY A 135 14.15 -8.32 -8.55
N PRO A 136 13.24 -8.27 -7.58
CA PRO A 136 13.49 -7.66 -6.29
C PRO A 136 14.49 -8.48 -5.46
N PRO A 137 15.23 -7.82 -4.55
CA PRO A 137 16.08 -8.54 -3.61
C PRO A 137 15.22 -9.39 -2.66
N ALA A 138 15.76 -10.55 -2.26
CA ALA A 138 15.11 -11.38 -1.26
C ALA A 138 15.01 -10.62 0.08
N SER A 139 13.83 -10.69 0.69
CA SER A 139 13.57 -10.22 2.04
C SER A 139 13.88 -11.33 3.06
N ASN A 140 13.26 -11.31 4.25
CA ASN A 140 13.33 -12.44 5.16
C ASN A 140 12.57 -13.67 4.59
N ILE A 141 12.82 -14.85 5.18
CA ILE A 141 12.28 -16.11 4.65
C ILE A 141 10.75 -16.10 4.55
N PRO A 142 9.96 -15.74 5.60
CA PRO A 142 8.52 -15.74 5.51
C PRO A 142 7.98 -14.85 4.37
N HIS A 143 8.47 -13.63 4.25
CA HIS A 143 8.05 -12.70 3.19
C HIS A 143 8.42 -13.22 1.80
N THR A 144 9.63 -13.73 1.62
CA THR A 144 10.08 -14.26 0.32
C THR A 144 9.27 -15.50 -0.09
N VAL A 145 8.96 -16.39 0.84
CA VAL A 145 8.14 -17.58 0.55
C VAL A 145 6.72 -17.18 0.19
N LEU A 146 6.10 -16.27 0.94
CA LEU A 146 4.77 -15.76 0.62
C LEU A 146 4.74 -15.16 -0.80
N GLN A 147 5.71 -14.32 -1.14
CA GLN A 147 5.78 -13.71 -2.46
C GLN A 147 5.95 -14.75 -3.57
N ALA A 148 6.75 -15.78 -3.33
CA ALA A 148 6.92 -16.88 -4.29
C ALA A 148 5.61 -17.67 -4.49
N VAL A 149 4.87 -17.93 -3.41
CA VAL A 149 3.55 -18.61 -3.48
C VAL A 149 2.56 -17.75 -4.27
N LEU A 150 2.44 -16.47 -3.95
CA LEU A 150 1.51 -15.56 -4.63
C LEU A 150 1.88 -15.36 -6.12
N ALA A 151 3.16 -15.29 -6.43
CA ALA A 151 3.62 -15.19 -7.82
C ALA A 151 3.36 -16.48 -8.61
N ALA A 152 3.50 -17.65 -7.98
CA ALA A 152 3.25 -18.94 -8.63
C ALA A 152 1.78 -19.09 -9.08
N GLU A 153 0.84 -18.44 -8.43
CA GLU A 153 -0.56 -18.45 -8.84
C GLU A 153 -0.79 -17.90 -10.26
N ALA A 154 0.11 -17.04 -10.75
CA ALA A 154 0.02 -16.52 -12.12
C ALA A 154 0.05 -17.65 -13.16
N GLU A 155 0.78 -18.75 -12.87
CA GLU A 155 0.94 -19.89 -13.77
C GLU A 155 -0.03 -21.04 -13.48
N GLU A 156 -0.80 -20.99 -12.39
CA GLU A 156 -1.75 -22.03 -12.05
C GLU A 156 -2.93 -22.06 -13.03
N GLU A 157 -3.24 -23.24 -13.56
CA GLU A 157 -4.52 -23.50 -14.20
C GLU A 157 -5.53 -23.88 -13.10
N ARG A 158 -6.53 -23.05 -12.90
CA ARG A 158 -7.62 -23.33 -11.96
C ARG A 158 -8.89 -23.62 -12.74
N ASP A 159 -9.46 -24.80 -12.52
CA ASP A 159 -10.82 -25.12 -12.93
C ASP A 159 -11.78 -24.24 -12.13
N SER A 160 -12.68 -23.63 -12.83
CA SER A 160 -13.33 -22.41 -12.43
C SER A 160 -14.72 -22.58 -11.87
N ASP A 161 -15.00 -23.67 -11.19
CA ASP A 161 -16.24 -23.74 -10.47
C ASP A 161 -16.16 -22.81 -9.26
N PHE A 162 -17.15 -21.96 -9.14
CA PHE A 162 -17.28 -21.06 -7.99
C PHE A 162 -17.51 -21.93 -6.75
N ILE A 163 -16.62 -21.82 -5.79
CA ILE A 163 -16.76 -22.49 -4.51
C ILE A 163 -17.15 -21.42 -3.50
N SER A 164 -18.34 -21.56 -2.94
CA SER A 164 -18.76 -20.75 -1.80
C SER A 164 -18.27 -21.40 -0.52
N VAL A 165 -18.02 -20.61 0.49
CA VAL A 165 -17.98 -21.09 1.87
C VAL A 165 -19.39 -21.59 2.22
N GLU A 166 -19.53 -22.75 2.86
CA GLU A 166 -20.82 -23.42 3.09
C GLU A 166 -21.92 -22.54 3.70
N ASP A 167 -21.52 -21.54 4.46
CA ASP A 167 -22.41 -20.64 5.18
C ASP A 167 -22.70 -19.32 4.44
N TYR A 168 -22.14 -19.09 3.25
CA TYR A 168 -22.27 -17.82 2.55
C TYR A 168 -22.90 -18.00 1.17
N PRO A 169 -23.84 -17.11 0.78
CA PRO A 169 -24.53 -17.20 -0.50
C PRO A 169 -23.60 -16.88 -1.67
N ILE A 170 -23.81 -17.54 -2.81
CA ILE A 170 -23.03 -17.36 -4.04
C ILE A 170 -23.74 -16.52 -5.11
N ASP A 171 -25.03 -16.26 -4.95
CA ASP A 171 -25.87 -15.58 -5.93
C ASP A 171 -26.15 -14.11 -5.56
N SER A 172 -25.18 -13.45 -4.93
CA SER A 172 -25.29 -12.04 -4.55
C SER A 172 -24.70 -11.12 -5.60
N SER A 173 -25.25 -9.91 -5.73
CA SER A 173 -24.63 -8.84 -6.51
C SER A 173 -23.40 -8.23 -5.82
N ILE A 174 -23.15 -8.58 -4.56
CA ILE A 174 -22.00 -8.12 -3.78
C ILE A 174 -21.02 -9.26 -3.62
N GLY A 175 -19.78 -9.05 -4.04
CA GLY A 175 -18.67 -9.98 -3.84
C GLY A 175 -17.70 -9.47 -2.80
N TYR A 176 -17.27 -10.34 -1.88
CA TYR A 176 -16.22 -10.03 -0.91
C TYR A 176 -14.94 -10.78 -1.22
N TYR A 177 -13.85 -10.04 -1.37
CA TYR A 177 -12.51 -10.58 -1.57
C TYR A 177 -11.67 -10.44 -0.29
N PRO A 178 -11.23 -11.54 0.35
CA PRO A 178 -10.56 -11.51 1.64
C PRO A 178 -9.13 -10.93 1.57
N GLY A 179 -8.53 -10.85 0.41
CA GLY A 179 -7.15 -10.43 0.25
C GLY A 179 -6.16 -11.56 0.57
N CYS A 180 -5.04 -11.17 1.18
CA CYS A 180 -3.98 -12.12 1.56
C CYS A 180 -4.23 -12.81 2.90
N VAL A 181 -5.38 -12.63 3.53
CA VAL A 181 -5.68 -13.16 4.86
C VAL A 181 -5.49 -14.68 4.89
N ASP A 182 -6.02 -15.39 3.89
CA ASP A 182 -5.92 -16.85 3.80
C ASP A 182 -4.46 -17.37 3.70
N TYR A 183 -3.52 -16.52 3.31
CA TYR A 183 -2.09 -16.87 3.23
C TYR A 183 -1.30 -16.40 4.45
N LEU A 184 -1.76 -15.33 5.07
CA LEU A 184 -1.14 -14.78 6.26
C LEU A 184 -1.59 -15.55 7.50
N ASP A 185 -2.77 -16.18 7.38
CA ASP A 185 -3.35 -16.89 8.49
C ASP A 185 -2.60 -18.20 8.78
N GLN A 186 -2.33 -18.34 9.99
CA GLN A 186 -2.10 -19.44 10.90
C GLN A 186 -1.08 -20.51 10.58
N GLU A 187 -1.22 -21.29 9.56
CA GLU A 187 -0.58 -22.59 9.59
C GLU A 187 0.63 -22.73 8.69
N MET A 188 0.88 -21.78 7.80
CA MET A 188 1.90 -22.01 6.78
C MET A 188 3.17 -21.19 6.97
N ILE A 189 3.12 -19.89 6.66
CA ILE A 189 4.34 -19.10 6.50
C ILE A 189 4.65 -18.26 7.72
N PHE A 190 3.61 -17.83 8.43
CA PHE A 190 3.71 -16.97 9.61
C PHE A 190 3.34 -17.67 10.93
N SER A 191 3.35 -19.02 10.93
CA SER A 191 3.04 -19.83 12.11
C SER A 191 3.87 -19.46 13.36
N HIS A 192 5.07 -18.95 13.15
CA HIS A 192 5.94 -18.51 14.25
C HIS A 192 5.41 -17.31 15.02
N ILE A 193 4.48 -16.53 14.44
CA ILE A 193 3.82 -15.41 15.13
C ILE A 193 2.43 -15.78 15.65
N ASN A 194 1.98 -16.99 15.39
CA ASN A 194 0.64 -17.48 15.77
C ASN A 194 0.63 -18.34 17.05
N GLU A 195 1.71 -18.35 17.81
CA GLU A 195 1.76 -19.16 19.05
C GLU A 195 0.84 -18.62 20.16
N GLY A 196 -0.09 -17.77 19.85
CA GLY A 196 -0.92 -17.26 20.92
C GLY A 196 -2.24 -16.68 20.53
N GLU A 197 -2.34 -15.65 19.75
CA GLU A 197 -3.59 -14.91 19.69
C GLU A 197 -3.83 -14.17 18.35
N MET A 198 -2.89 -14.18 17.43
CA MET A 198 -3.10 -13.50 16.15
C MET A 198 -4.01 -14.35 15.26
N ASN A 199 -5.14 -13.82 14.89
CA ASN A 199 -6.06 -14.45 13.96
C ASN A 199 -6.47 -13.46 12.88
N LEU A 200 -5.68 -13.38 11.81
CA LEU A 200 -5.99 -12.53 10.68
C LEU A 200 -7.24 -13.01 9.92
N GLY A 201 -7.57 -14.30 10.01
CA GLY A 201 -8.80 -14.90 9.50
C GLY A 201 -10.05 -14.27 10.08
N ASP A 202 -9.98 -13.74 11.30
CA ASP A 202 -11.08 -13.01 11.93
C ASP A 202 -11.56 -11.81 11.11
N ALA A 203 -10.72 -11.19 10.30
CA ALA A 203 -11.13 -10.08 9.44
C ALA A 203 -12.18 -10.53 8.40
N THR A 204 -12.08 -11.75 7.88
CA THR A 204 -13.07 -12.31 6.94
C THR A 204 -14.37 -12.68 7.65
N THR A 205 -14.30 -13.48 8.70
CA THR A 205 -15.51 -13.89 9.46
C THR A 205 -16.21 -12.68 10.07
N SER A 206 -15.45 -11.71 10.58
CA SER A 206 -15.97 -10.44 11.10
C SER A 206 -16.69 -9.63 10.02
N ALA A 207 -16.15 -9.56 8.80
CA ALA A 207 -16.82 -8.86 7.71
C ALA A 207 -18.20 -9.50 7.41
N PHE A 208 -18.27 -10.83 7.38
CA PHE A 208 -19.53 -11.53 7.17
C PHE A 208 -20.50 -11.33 8.34
N THR A 209 -20.02 -11.35 9.58
CA THR A 209 -20.84 -11.01 10.77
C THR A 209 -21.50 -9.63 10.61
N LEU A 210 -20.75 -8.63 10.11
CA LEU A 210 -21.28 -7.28 9.88
C LEU A 210 -22.25 -7.24 8.70
N PHE A 211 -21.98 -7.96 7.62
CA PHE A 211 -22.88 -8.04 6.47
C PHE A 211 -24.21 -8.69 6.84
N GLU A 212 -24.18 -9.79 7.58
CA GLU A 212 -25.38 -10.46 8.09
C GLU A 212 -26.20 -9.54 8.98
N GLU A 213 -25.56 -8.80 9.89
CA GLU A 213 -26.25 -7.85 10.77
C GLU A 213 -26.89 -6.70 9.98
N MET A 214 -26.37 -6.37 8.81
CA MET A 214 -26.96 -5.39 7.88
C MET A 214 -27.99 -5.99 6.93
N ASP A 215 -28.32 -7.27 7.07
CA ASP A 215 -29.20 -8.00 6.13
C ASP A 215 -28.69 -7.94 4.68
N LYS A 216 -27.37 -8.08 4.51
CA LYS A 216 -26.70 -8.08 3.19
C LYS A 216 -26.25 -9.49 2.84
N GLU A 217 -26.74 -9.99 1.72
CA GLU A 217 -26.21 -11.20 1.10
C GLU A 217 -24.93 -10.86 0.35
N VAL A 218 -23.84 -11.60 0.62
CA VAL A 218 -22.51 -11.35 0.05
C VAL A 218 -21.89 -12.66 -0.40
N SER A 219 -21.38 -12.71 -1.63
CA SER A 219 -20.66 -13.86 -2.16
C SER A 219 -19.19 -13.82 -1.74
N TYR A 220 -18.66 -14.92 -1.23
CA TYR A 220 -17.25 -15.05 -0.91
C TYR A 220 -16.42 -15.33 -2.18
N LEU A 221 -15.52 -14.41 -2.51
CA LEU A 221 -14.63 -14.50 -3.66
C LEU A 221 -13.19 -14.81 -3.20
N GLY A 222 -13.05 -15.89 -2.45
CA GLY A 222 -11.77 -16.30 -1.88
C GLY A 222 -10.85 -16.98 -2.88
N ARG A 223 -9.86 -17.64 -2.33
CA ARG A 223 -8.73 -18.24 -3.02
C ARG A 223 -9.11 -19.28 -4.09
N ASP A 224 -10.19 -20.02 -3.89
CA ASP A 224 -10.66 -21.02 -4.84
C ASP A 224 -11.28 -20.40 -6.09
N PHE A 225 -11.75 -19.16 -6.00
CA PHE A 225 -12.36 -18.44 -7.10
C PHE A 225 -11.45 -17.39 -7.73
N LEU A 226 -10.81 -16.54 -6.93
CA LEU A 226 -9.86 -15.52 -7.37
C LEU A 226 -8.42 -15.89 -6.97
N LYS A 227 -7.48 -15.42 -7.75
CA LYS A 227 -6.04 -15.45 -7.44
C LYS A 227 -5.66 -14.21 -6.61
N CYS A 228 -4.40 -14.13 -6.17
CA CYS A 228 -3.85 -12.92 -5.60
C CYS A 228 -4.20 -11.70 -6.45
N CYS A 229 -4.51 -10.56 -5.82
CA CYS A 229 -4.78 -9.30 -6.54
C CYS A 229 -3.58 -8.76 -7.31
N GLY A 230 -2.37 -9.27 -7.04
CA GLY A 230 -1.15 -8.87 -7.71
C GLY A 230 -0.52 -7.58 -7.18
N HIS A 231 -1.04 -7.00 -6.09
CA HIS A 231 -0.50 -5.76 -5.53
C HIS A 231 1.01 -5.82 -5.32
N ASP A 232 1.49 -6.84 -4.61
CA ASP A 232 2.90 -6.94 -4.27
C ASP A 232 3.77 -7.17 -5.50
N GLN A 233 3.30 -8.01 -6.42
CA GLN A 233 4.01 -8.30 -7.66
C GLN A 233 4.19 -7.03 -8.50
N LYS A 234 3.13 -6.23 -8.63
CA LYS A 234 3.20 -4.92 -9.28
C LYS A 234 4.26 -4.04 -8.61
N TRP A 235 4.11 -3.76 -7.33
CA TRP A 235 4.99 -2.83 -6.61
C TRP A 235 6.42 -3.35 -6.38
N GLN A 236 6.68 -4.60 -6.72
CA GLN A 236 8.02 -5.19 -6.81
C GLN A 236 8.63 -5.07 -8.22
N GLY A 237 7.88 -4.57 -9.21
CA GLY A 237 8.29 -4.52 -10.60
C GLY A 237 8.17 -5.84 -11.35
N MET A 238 7.31 -6.75 -10.89
CA MET A 238 7.04 -8.04 -11.53
C MET A 238 5.82 -7.93 -12.46
N ASP A 239 5.87 -7.01 -13.42
CA ASP A 239 4.74 -6.63 -14.27
C ASP A 239 4.12 -7.82 -15.01
N GLU A 240 4.95 -8.74 -15.53
CA GLU A 240 4.45 -9.91 -16.26
C GLU A 240 3.58 -10.80 -15.36
N VAL A 241 4.00 -10.99 -14.11
CA VAL A 241 3.24 -11.77 -13.10
C VAL A 241 1.95 -11.04 -12.74
N PHE A 242 2.06 -9.73 -12.50
CA PHE A 242 0.89 -8.91 -12.20
C PHE A 242 -0.16 -8.97 -13.31
N GLU A 243 0.24 -8.80 -14.57
CA GLU A 243 -0.70 -8.82 -15.70
C GLU A 243 -1.39 -10.17 -15.89
N LYS A 244 -0.72 -11.29 -15.61
CA LYS A 244 -1.35 -12.63 -15.62
C LYS A 244 -2.40 -12.78 -14.52
N LEU A 245 -2.09 -12.35 -13.30
CA LEU A 245 -3.03 -12.35 -12.18
C LEU A 245 -4.23 -11.45 -12.47
N LYS A 246 -3.98 -10.24 -12.94
CA LYS A 246 -4.99 -9.25 -13.33
C LYS A 246 -5.93 -9.82 -14.39
N ALA A 247 -5.40 -10.35 -15.49
CA ALA A 247 -6.20 -10.89 -16.59
C ALA A 247 -7.13 -12.01 -16.12
N TYR A 248 -6.64 -12.92 -15.28
CA TYR A 248 -7.45 -13.98 -14.70
C TYR A 248 -8.57 -13.43 -13.81
N ASN A 249 -8.23 -12.62 -12.81
CA ASN A 249 -9.19 -12.10 -11.84
C ASN A 249 -10.22 -11.19 -12.50
N GLN A 250 -9.80 -10.30 -13.41
CA GLN A 250 -10.71 -9.42 -14.13
C GLN A 250 -11.77 -10.20 -14.90
N LYS A 251 -11.36 -11.24 -15.62
CA LYS A 251 -12.29 -12.14 -16.32
C LYS A 251 -13.28 -12.81 -15.37
N LYS A 252 -12.80 -13.30 -14.23
CA LYS A 252 -13.65 -13.99 -13.23
C LYS A 252 -14.62 -13.04 -12.55
N ILE A 253 -14.15 -11.88 -12.12
CA ILE A 253 -15.01 -10.86 -11.48
C ILE A 253 -16.10 -10.40 -12.43
N GLN A 254 -15.79 -10.11 -13.69
CA GLN A 254 -16.77 -9.71 -14.67
C GLN A 254 -17.78 -10.81 -15.01
N ALA A 255 -17.37 -12.07 -14.95
CA ALA A 255 -18.25 -13.22 -15.19
C ALA A 255 -19.10 -13.62 -13.97
N SER A 256 -18.78 -13.14 -12.78
CA SER A 256 -19.47 -13.51 -11.52
C SER A 256 -20.87 -12.92 -11.40
N GLY A 257 -21.17 -11.84 -12.13
CA GLY A 257 -22.45 -11.14 -12.05
C GLY A 257 -22.58 -10.16 -10.89
N ILE A 258 -21.50 -9.92 -10.12
CA ILE A 258 -21.50 -8.89 -9.07
C ILE A 258 -21.51 -7.49 -9.68
N ASP A 259 -22.08 -6.53 -8.97
CA ASP A 259 -21.98 -5.09 -9.27
C ASP A 259 -21.10 -4.33 -8.25
N THR A 260 -20.82 -4.98 -7.13
CA THR A 260 -19.99 -4.39 -6.05
C THR A 260 -18.94 -5.41 -5.59
N LEU A 261 -17.67 -5.00 -5.57
CA LEU A 261 -16.54 -5.76 -5.04
C LEU A 261 -16.04 -5.11 -3.76
N VAL A 262 -16.11 -5.83 -2.65
CA VAL A 262 -15.69 -5.35 -1.33
C VAL A 262 -14.44 -6.08 -0.86
N SER A 263 -13.51 -5.39 -0.20
CA SER A 263 -12.35 -6.02 0.43
C SER A 263 -11.95 -5.28 1.71
N SER A 264 -11.57 -6.03 2.75
CA SER A 264 -11.01 -5.47 3.99
C SER A 264 -9.50 -5.17 3.88
N CYS A 265 -8.86 -5.51 2.78
CA CYS A 265 -7.46 -5.24 2.56
C CYS A 265 -7.27 -3.94 1.75
N ALA A 266 -6.66 -2.93 2.36
CA ALA A 266 -6.38 -1.64 1.72
C ALA A 266 -5.55 -1.76 0.43
N GLU A 267 -4.62 -2.72 0.38
CA GLU A 267 -3.80 -2.97 -0.81
C GLU A 267 -4.61 -3.60 -1.94
N CYS A 268 -5.44 -4.60 -1.63
CA CYS A 268 -6.31 -5.23 -2.62
C CYS A 268 -7.36 -4.26 -3.14
N PHE A 269 -8.02 -3.53 -2.26
CA PHE A 269 -8.98 -2.49 -2.63
C PHE A 269 -8.37 -1.48 -3.60
N ARG A 270 -7.23 -0.88 -3.23
CA ARG A 270 -6.53 0.08 -4.09
C ARG A 270 -6.17 -0.54 -5.45
N THR A 271 -5.70 -1.78 -5.47
CA THR A 271 -5.28 -2.46 -6.69
C THR A 271 -6.46 -2.72 -7.61
N PHE A 272 -7.57 -3.24 -7.12
CA PHE A 272 -8.77 -3.43 -7.91
C PHE A 272 -9.37 -2.10 -8.40
N ALA A 273 -9.33 -1.05 -7.58
CA ALA A 273 -9.93 0.24 -7.93
C ALA A 273 -9.08 1.06 -8.92
N LYS A 274 -7.75 0.92 -8.92
CA LYS A 274 -6.85 1.77 -9.72
C LYS A 274 -6.16 1.04 -10.87
N ASP A 275 -5.89 -0.26 -10.71
CA ASP A 275 -5.04 -0.99 -11.64
C ASP A 275 -5.83 -2.00 -12.50
N TYR A 276 -7.05 -2.34 -12.11
CA TYR A 276 -7.97 -3.20 -12.87
C TYR A 276 -8.97 -2.37 -13.68
N GLU A 277 -9.46 -2.95 -14.76
CA GLU A 277 -10.53 -2.38 -15.60
C GLU A 277 -11.83 -3.18 -15.35
N LEU A 278 -12.54 -2.85 -14.27
CA LEU A 278 -13.76 -3.53 -13.83
C LEU A 278 -14.99 -2.70 -14.26
N GLU A 279 -15.40 -2.86 -15.52
CA GLU A 279 -16.53 -2.11 -16.07
C GLU A 279 -17.84 -2.44 -15.35
N GLY A 280 -18.52 -1.40 -14.85
CA GLY A 280 -19.82 -1.53 -14.18
C GLY A 280 -19.77 -2.10 -12.77
N ILE A 281 -18.59 -2.37 -12.23
CA ILE A 281 -18.40 -2.90 -10.88
C ILE A 281 -17.83 -1.81 -9.97
N LYS A 282 -18.53 -1.51 -8.89
CA LYS A 282 -18.06 -0.60 -7.84
C LYS A 282 -17.10 -1.35 -6.93
N VAL A 283 -15.86 -0.85 -6.81
CA VAL A 283 -14.87 -1.41 -5.88
C VAL A 283 -14.87 -0.58 -4.61
N MET A 284 -14.97 -1.23 -3.45
CA MET A 284 -15.07 -0.56 -2.15
C MET A 284 -14.17 -1.22 -1.10
N HIS A 285 -13.61 -0.42 -0.21
CA HIS A 285 -13.09 -0.95 1.04
C HIS A 285 -14.27 -1.29 1.98
N THR A 286 -14.11 -2.31 2.84
CA THR A 286 -15.20 -2.73 3.74
C THR A 286 -15.68 -1.57 4.62
N THR A 287 -14.79 -0.72 5.11
CA THR A 287 -15.19 0.46 5.91
C THR A 287 -16.04 1.45 5.12
N GLU A 288 -15.74 1.70 3.83
CA GLU A 288 -16.60 2.51 2.96
C GLU A 288 -17.97 1.85 2.74
N PHE A 289 -17.94 0.55 2.47
CA PHE A 289 -19.18 -0.21 2.25
C PHE A 289 -20.10 -0.12 3.47
N LEU A 290 -19.57 -0.29 4.67
CA LEU A 290 -20.33 -0.17 5.92
C LEU A 290 -20.88 1.25 6.09
N THR A 291 -20.06 2.27 5.91
CA THR A 291 -20.47 3.68 6.06
C THR A 291 -21.57 4.06 5.05
N GLU A 292 -21.37 3.76 3.76
CA GLU A 292 -22.31 4.11 2.71
C GLU A 292 -23.65 3.37 2.83
N ASN A 293 -23.65 2.16 3.37
CA ASN A 293 -24.87 1.39 3.59
C ASN A 293 -25.52 1.66 4.95
N GLY A 294 -25.04 2.69 5.68
CA GLY A 294 -25.69 3.15 6.90
C GLY A 294 -25.52 2.17 8.07
N PHE A 295 -24.31 1.62 8.21
CA PHE A 295 -23.99 0.81 9.38
C PHE A 295 -24.09 1.67 10.63
N ASP A 296 -25.22 1.58 11.28
CA ASP A 296 -25.53 2.21 12.57
C ASP A 296 -26.26 1.19 13.43
N MET A 297 -25.50 0.44 14.19
CA MET A 297 -26.01 -0.67 14.98
C MET A 297 -26.35 -0.30 16.41
N ASN A 298 -26.22 0.97 16.80
CA ASN A 298 -26.30 1.38 18.21
C ASN A 298 -25.44 0.45 19.08
N LEU A 299 -24.19 0.29 18.66
CA LEU A 299 -23.24 -0.57 19.34
C LEU A 299 -22.74 0.12 20.60
N LYS A 300 -22.41 -0.69 21.58
CA LYS A 300 -21.82 -0.25 22.83
C LYS A 300 -20.69 -1.18 23.21
N ALA A 301 -19.54 -0.63 23.57
CA ALA A 301 -18.44 -1.39 24.13
C ALA A 301 -18.85 -1.99 25.51
N GLU A 302 -18.37 -3.19 25.81
CA GLU A 302 -18.65 -3.83 27.10
C GLU A 302 -18.10 -3.03 28.29
N GLU A 303 -16.93 -2.43 28.09
CA GLU A 303 -16.29 -1.47 28.99
C GLU A 303 -15.83 -0.26 28.17
N ASP A 304 -15.71 0.91 28.82
CA ASP A 304 -15.14 2.09 28.17
C ASP A 304 -13.72 1.78 27.71
N VAL A 305 -13.42 2.02 26.43
CA VAL A 305 -12.15 1.67 25.81
C VAL A 305 -11.57 2.84 25.04
N THR A 306 -10.29 3.07 25.20
CA THR A 306 -9.54 4.07 24.42
C THR A 306 -8.88 3.37 23.23
N VAL A 307 -9.13 3.87 22.05
CA VAL A 307 -8.54 3.32 20.81
C VAL A 307 -7.74 4.38 20.08
N THR A 308 -6.77 3.94 19.28
CA THR A 308 -6.09 4.79 18.30
C THR A 308 -6.13 4.14 16.93
N TYR A 309 -6.00 4.96 15.86
CA TYR A 309 -6.11 4.45 14.50
C TYR A 309 -4.83 4.67 13.70
N HIS A 310 -4.33 3.58 13.10
CA HIS A 310 -3.25 3.63 12.12
C HIS A 310 -3.81 3.69 10.72
N ASP A 311 -3.57 4.78 10.01
CA ASP A 311 -3.97 4.96 8.62
C ASP A 311 -3.11 4.12 7.66
N PRO A 312 -3.66 3.08 7.01
CA PRO A 312 -2.92 2.36 5.99
C PRO A 312 -2.63 3.27 4.80
N CYS A 313 -1.38 3.32 4.36
CA CYS A 313 -0.96 4.24 3.30
C CYS A 313 -1.74 4.05 1.99
N ARG A 314 -2.18 2.82 1.69
CA ARG A 314 -2.97 2.51 0.49
C ARG A 314 -4.43 2.97 0.61
N LEU A 315 -5.00 2.97 1.81
CA LEU A 315 -6.35 3.47 2.04
C LEU A 315 -6.37 5.00 2.17
N GLY A 316 -5.50 5.56 3.01
CA GLY A 316 -5.38 6.99 3.22
C GLY A 316 -4.79 7.70 2.00
N ARG A 317 -3.46 7.79 1.90
CA ARG A 317 -2.81 8.63 0.87
C ARG A 317 -3.12 8.28 -0.58
N GLN A 318 -3.30 6.99 -0.91
CA GLN A 318 -3.55 6.61 -2.31
C GLN A 318 -5.03 6.61 -2.71
N MET A 319 -5.94 6.48 -1.75
CA MET A 319 -7.39 6.44 -2.01
C MET A 319 -8.16 7.56 -1.32
N GLU A 320 -7.47 8.41 -0.52
CA GLU A 320 -8.03 9.58 0.16
C GLU A 320 -9.16 9.25 1.17
N ILE A 321 -9.11 8.05 1.76
CA ILE A 321 -10.10 7.56 2.73
C ILE A 321 -9.53 7.64 4.13
N TYR A 322 -10.00 8.60 4.91
CA TYR A 322 -9.56 8.87 6.28
C TYR A 322 -10.69 8.84 7.29
N ASP A 323 -11.83 9.41 6.95
CA ASP A 323 -12.93 9.64 7.89
C ASP A 323 -13.77 8.36 8.13
N GLY A 324 -14.07 7.59 7.09
CA GLY A 324 -14.95 6.43 7.20
C GLY A 324 -14.59 5.44 8.31
N PRO A 325 -13.33 4.98 8.45
CA PRO A 325 -12.93 4.12 9.56
C PRO A 325 -13.13 4.78 10.94
N ARG A 326 -12.85 6.08 11.05
CA ARG A 326 -13.00 6.86 12.28
C ARG A 326 -14.47 7.02 12.69
N ASP A 327 -15.33 7.33 11.73
CA ASP A 327 -16.78 7.46 11.93
C ASP A 327 -17.37 6.17 12.46
N LEU A 328 -16.99 5.03 11.88
CA LEU A 328 -17.45 3.71 12.33
C LEU A 328 -17.04 3.40 13.77
N VAL A 329 -15.80 3.70 14.12
CA VAL A 329 -15.25 3.41 15.46
C VAL A 329 -15.87 4.33 16.51
N THR A 330 -15.99 5.62 16.22
CA THR A 330 -16.54 6.61 17.15
C THR A 330 -18.07 6.54 17.28
N ALA A 331 -18.75 5.83 16.39
CA ALA A 331 -20.17 5.54 16.52
C ALA A 331 -20.49 4.49 17.61
N VAL A 332 -19.50 3.78 18.13
CA VAL A 332 -19.66 2.83 19.21
C VAL A 332 -19.66 3.56 20.55
N ASP A 333 -20.75 3.46 21.33
CA ASP A 333 -20.86 4.08 22.66
C ASP A 333 -19.82 3.48 23.63
N GLY A 334 -19.13 4.31 24.39
CA GLY A 334 -18.04 3.91 25.28
C GLY A 334 -16.67 3.80 24.61
N VAL A 335 -16.53 4.18 23.34
CA VAL A 335 -15.24 4.23 22.63
C VAL A 335 -14.73 5.66 22.56
N GLU A 336 -13.48 5.87 23.02
CA GLU A 336 -12.75 7.12 22.86
C GLU A 336 -11.63 6.92 21.81
N LEU A 337 -11.66 7.68 20.72
CA LEU A 337 -10.60 7.69 19.71
C LEU A 337 -9.59 8.80 20.05
N VAL A 338 -8.32 8.42 20.25
CA VAL A 338 -7.20 9.34 20.47
C VAL A 338 -6.19 9.16 19.31
N GLU A 339 -5.93 10.24 18.60
CA GLU A 339 -5.02 10.19 17.45
C GLU A 339 -3.55 10.12 17.87
N MET A 340 -2.76 9.36 17.12
CA MET A 340 -1.30 9.35 17.21
C MET A 340 -0.71 10.66 16.70
N GLU A 341 0.55 10.96 17.02
CA GLU A 341 1.25 12.16 16.54
C GLU A 341 1.20 12.27 15.01
N HIS A 342 1.53 11.18 14.32
CA HIS A 342 1.43 11.09 12.87
C HIS A 342 0.18 10.30 12.48
N HIS A 343 -0.86 10.98 12.04
CA HIS A 343 -2.15 10.41 11.63
C HIS A 343 -2.66 11.04 10.34
N GLY A 344 -3.70 10.48 9.74
CA GLY A 344 -4.28 10.98 8.49
C GLY A 344 -3.24 10.99 7.35
N GLU A 345 -3.10 12.12 6.69
CA GLU A 345 -2.16 12.30 5.57
C GLU A 345 -0.69 12.15 6.00
N ASP A 346 -0.37 12.54 7.23
CA ASP A 346 0.97 12.48 7.80
C ASP A 346 1.31 11.14 8.46
N ALA A 347 0.40 10.17 8.44
CA ALA A 347 0.60 8.86 9.06
C ALA A 347 1.88 8.18 8.56
N LEU A 348 2.69 7.67 9.49
CA LEU A 348 3.84 6.85 9.14
C LEU A 348 3.39 5.50 8.59
N CYS A 349 4.15 4.93 7.67
CA CYS A 349 3.89 3.61 7.12
C CYS A 349 4.15 2.51 8.17
N CYS A 350 3.44 1.38 8.06
CA CYS A 350 3.74 0.18 8.85
C CYS A 350 5.08 -0.48 8.48
N GLY A 351 5.70 -0.08 7.36
CA GLY A 351 7.01 -0.55 6.93
C GLY A 351 7.02 -1.85 6.12
N VAL A 352 5.87 -2.46 5.79
CA VAL A 352 5.83 -3.76 5.11
C VAL A 352 6.24 -3.70 3.64
N SER A 353 5.96 -2.60 2.94
CA SER A 353 6.36 -2.34 1.55
C SER A 353 6.24 -3.54 0.61
N SER A 354 5.02 -3.93 0.26
CA SER A 354 4.81 -5.06 -0.66
C SER A 354 5.58 -6.33 -0.25
N MET A 355 5.67 -6.58 1.05
CA MET A 355 6.43 -7.69 1.66
C MET A 355 7.94 -7.71 1.34
N MET A 356 8.50 -6.63 0.81
CA MET A 356 9.94 -6.53 0.54
C MET A 356 10.75 -6.10 1.74
N SER A 357 10.19 -5.26 2.61
CA SER A 357 10.91 -4.66 3.72
C SER A 357 10.69 -5.43 5.00
N CYS A 358 11.77 -5.99 5.54
CA CYS A 358 11.85 -6.53 6.88
C CYS A 358 13.29 -6.38 7.37
N ASN A 359 13.76 -5.14 7.40
CA ASN A 359 15.10 -4.73 7.79
C ASN A 359 15.04 -3.83 9.03
N GLU A 360 16.19 -3.30 9.44
CA GLU A 360 16.30 -2.43 10.60
C GLU A 360 15.47 -1.15 10.47
N ASP A 361 15.37 -0.57 9.26
CA ASP A 361 14.56 0.64 9.01
C ASP A 361 13.06 0.34 9.17
N SER A 362 12.61 -0.77 8.61
CA SER A 362 11.24 -1.26 8.76
C SER A 362 10.90 -1.54 10.23
N ARG A 363 11.84 -2.12 10.97
CA ARG A 363 11.68 -2.35 12.41
C ARG A 363 11.61 -1.04 13.19
N ALA A 364 12.47 -0.09 12.87
CA ALA A 364 12.50 1.23 13.53
C ALA A 364 11.17 1.98 13.32
N LEU A 365 10.59 1.91 12.12
CA LEU A 365 9.26 2.48 11.85
C LEU A 365 8.17 1.87 12.72
N ARG A 366 8.14 0.55 12.85
CA ARG A 366 7.18 -0.14 13.72
C ARG A 366 7.36 0.25 15.19
N VAL A 367 8.60 0.34 15.65
CA VAL A 367 8.91 0.78 17.03
C VAL A 367 8.40 2.21 17.26
N GLN A 368 8.65 3.13 16.32
CA GLN A 368 8.14 4.50 16.42
C GLN A 368 6.61 4.53 16.46
N ARG A 369 5.94 3.76 15.59
CA ARG A 369 4.46 3.66 15.65
C ARG A 369 3.97 3.17 17.01
N PHE A 370 4.65 2.20 17.62
CA PHE A 370 4.31 1.71 18.95
C PHE A 370 4.58 2.74 20.05
N ASP A 371 5.64 3.54 19.92
CA ASP A 371 5.88 4.66 20.84
C ASP A 371 4.75 5.71 20.75
N GLU A 372 4.24 5.98 19.55
CA GLU A 372 3.10 6.87 19.35
C GLU A 372 1.81 6.30 19.91
N VAL A 373 1.52 5.01 19.73
CA VAL A 373 0.37 4.34 20.38
C VAL A 373 0.45 4.48 21.91
N ARG A 374 1.60 4.18 22.48
CA ARG A 374 1.79 4.33 23.95
C ARG A 374 1.59 5.76 24.43
N ALA A 375 1.99 6.73 23.60
CA ALA A 375 1.80 8.15 23.96
C ALA A 375 0.32 8.57 23.99
N THR A 376 -0.55 7.89 23.25
CA THR A 376 -2.01 8.11 23.32
C THR A 376 -2.64 7.52 24.56
N GLY A 377 -2.04 6.50 25.19
CA GLY A 377 -2.63 5.70 26.24
C GLY A 377 -3.73 4.75 25.78
N ALA A 378 -3.81 4.48 24.49
CA ALA A 378 -4.85 3.62 23.91
C ALA A 378 -4.67 2.15 24.33
N ASP A 379 -5.78 1.49 24.60
CA ASP A 379 -5.85 0.06 24.89
C ASP A 379 -5.74 -0.78 23.60
N ILE A 380 -6.22 -0.22 22.48
CA ILE A 380 -6.28 -0.90 21.19
C ILE A 380 -5.75 0.02 20.09
N MET A 381 -4.84 -0.53 19.27
CA MET A 381 -4.44 0.05 17.99
C MET A 381 -5.29 -0.55 16.89
N LEU A 382 -6.11 0.25 16.24
CA LEU A 382 -6.94 -0.15 15.09
C LEU A 382 -6.26 0.17 13.79
N THR A 383 -6.52 -0.64 12.77
CA THR A 383 -6.13 -0.37 11.37
C THR A 383 -7.11 -1.04 10.41
N SER A 384 -7.05 -0.71 9.12
CA SER A 384 -7.92 -1.26 8.09
C SER A 384 -7.09 -1.94 6.98
N CYS A 385 -6.12 -2.78 7.40
CA CYS A 385 -5.28 -3.55 6.49
C CYS A 385 -4.66 -4.75 7.20
N PRO A 386 -4.95 -5.99 6.78
CA PRO A 386 -4.42 -7.19 7.43
C PRO A 386 -2.89 -7.29 7.39
N LYS A 387 -2.25 -6.72 6.36
CA LYS A 387 -0.78 -6.66 6.32
C LYS A 387 -0.21 -5.71 7.35
N CYS A 388 -0.89 -4.59 7.65
CA CYS A 388 -0.47 -3.72 8.74
C CYS A 388 -0.60 -4.45 10.07
N VAL A 389 -1.73 -5.14 10.31
CA VAL A 389 -1.93 -5.96 11.51
C VAL A 389 -0.79 -6.97 11.65
N SER A 390 -0.55 -7.82 10.64
CA SER A 390 0.46 -8.86 10.70
C SER A 390 1.87 -8.31 10.95
N HIS A 391 2.19 -7.16 10.34
CA HIS A 391 3.51 -6.56 10.44
C HIS A 391 3.76 -5.92 11.80
N PHE A 392 2.74 -5.36 12.42
CA PHE A 392 2.80 -4.87 13.79
C PHE A 392 2.82 -6.02 14.80
N GLU A 393 1.99 -7.04 14.62
CA GLU A 393 2.04 -8.25 15.46
C GLU A 393 3.41 -8.93 15.40
N CYS A 394 4.05 -8.97 14.23
CA CYS A 394 5.40 -9.49 14.10
C CYS A 394 6.41 -8.78 15.03
N LEU A 395 6.30 -7.46 15.21
CA LEU A 395 7.14 -6.73 16.18
C LEU A 395 6.86 -7.13 17.62
N LYS A 396 5.61 -7.40 17.96
CA LYS A 396 5.20 -7.89 19.30
C LYS A 396 5.87 -9.21 19.62
N PHE A 397 5.96 -10.11 18.65
CA PHE A 397 6.68 -11.40 18.79
C PHE A 397 8.21 -11.29 18.82
N GLU A 398 8.79 -10.24 18.28
CA GLU A 398 10.23 -10.00 18.39
C GLU A 398 10.70 -9.72 19.83
N GLY A 399 9.77 -9.68 20.78
CA GLY A 399 10.07 -9.60 22.20
C GLY A 399 10.36 -8.20 22.71
N ASP A 400 9.82 -7.18 22.09
CA ASP A 400 9.79 -5.85 22.70
C ASP A 400 8.82 -5.87 23.89
N PRO A 401 9.27 -5.78 25.14
CA PRO A 401 8.46 -6.08 26.32
C PRO A 401 7.43 -4.99 26.69
N LYS A 402 7.16 -4.04 25.80
CA LYS A 402 6.38 -2.84 26.11
C LYS A 402 5.02 -2.78 25.43
N HIS A 403 4.52 -3.92 24.93
CA HIS A 403 3.25 -3.95 24.23
C HIS A 403 2.13 -4.44 25.13
N ASP A 404 1.50 -3.49 25.74
CA ASP A 404 0.34 -3.66 26.62
C ASP A 404 -0.98 -3.22 25.95
N PHE A 405 -0.98 -3.06 24.63
CA PHE A 405 -2.16 -2.77 23.82
C PHE A 405 -2.45 -3.89 22.81
N GLU A 406 -3.70 -4.01 22.43
CA GLU A 406 -4.15 -4.93 21.38
C GLU A 406 -4.01 -4.31 20.00
N ILE A 407 -3.87 -5.15 18.95
CA ILE A 407 -3.84 -4.70 17.56
C ILE A 407 -4.96 -5.41 16.82
N LEU A 408 -5.88 -4.65 16.22
CA LEU A 408 -7.05 -5.21 15.54
C LEU A 408 -7.32 -4.54 14.19
N ASP A 409 -7.95 -5.30 13.30
CA ASP A 409 -8.66 -4.70 12.17
C ASP A 409 -9.95 -4.01 12.66
N VAL A 410 -10.30 -2.88 12.07
CA VAL A 410 -11.56 -2.15 12.37
C VAL A 410 -12.77 -3.06 12.24
N VAL A 411 -12.78 -3.91 11.21
CA VAL A 411 -13.88 -4.85 10.96
C VAL A 411 -14.02 -5.86 12.11
N SER A 412 -12.89 -6.39 12.60
CA SER A 412 -12.87 -7.32 13.73
C SER A 412 -13.29 -6.63 15.03
N PHE A 413 -12.87 -5.40 15.23
CA PHE A 413 -13.31 -4.60 16.39
C PHE A 413 -14.82 -4.41 16.40
N LEU A 414 -15.42 -4.00 15.27
CA LEU A 414 -16.87 -3.79 15.18
C LEU A 414 -17.67 -5.09 15.33
N ALA A 415 -17.19 -6.19 14.76
CA ALA A 415 -17.85 -7.49 14.88
C ALA A 415 -17.91 -7.97 16.34
N ARG A 416 -16.85 -7.77 17.11
CA ARG A 416 -16.85 -8.05 18.57
C ARG A 416 -17.97 -7.29 19.29
N GLN A 417 -18.23 -6.03 18.94
CA GLN A 417 -19.29 -5.24 19.57
C GLN A 417 -20.69 -5.76 19.16
N VAL A 418 -20.85 -6.24 17.92
CA VAL A 418 -22.07 -6.89 17.46
C VAL A 418 -22.32 -8.19 18.25
N GLU A 419 -21.30 -9.01 18.41
CA GLU A 419 -21.39 -10.27 19.14
C GLU A 419 -21.72 -10.05 20.64
N ALA A 420 -21.07 -9.08 21.27
CA ALA A 420 -21.36 -8.68 22.66
C ALA A 420 -22.82 -8.23 22.81
N LYS A 421 -23.33 -7.43 21.89
CA LYS A 421 -24.74 -7.01 21.87
C LYS A 421 -25.71 -8.17 21.73
N LYS A 422 -25.38 -9.21 20.95
CA LYS A 422 -26.23 -10.42 20.82
C LYS A 422 -26.27 -11.29 22.05
N GLN A 423 -25.28 -11.18 22.94
CA GLN A 423 -25.17 -11.95 24.17
C GLN A 423 -25.80 -11.25 25.39
N ALA A 424 -26.02 -9.94 25.32
CA ALA A 424 -26.61 -9.11 26.38
C ALA A 424 -28.15 -9.10 26.30
#